data_4bee95c13b11774fa123a86a54af5e56
#
_entry.id   4bee95c13b11774fa123a86a54af5e56
#
_cell.length_a   1.000
_cell.length_b   1.000
_cell.length_c   1.000
_cell.angle_alpha   90.00
_cell.angle_beta   90.00
_cell.angle_gamma   90.00
#
_symmetry.space_group_name_H-M   'P 1'
#
loop_
_entity.id
_entity.type
_entity.pdbx_description
1 polymer ?
#
loop_
_entity_poly.entity_id
_entity_poly.type
_entity_poly.pdbx_seq_one_letter_code
_entity_poly.pdbx_strand_id
1 'polypeptide(L)'
;MKLKILFFLFLISTVTFSQKVNVASDTTNIRIGEQFLFEILVKDTANVIFPEKLENLTSLEIVKDIKIDTFKNRLIKKYLMTGFDSGAFYIPSQQIFIKNRAYITDSILINVATIATDTTKQ
;
A
#
# COMPACT_ATOMS: atom_id res chain seq x y z
N MET A 1 43.89 11.97 5.24
CA MET A 1 42.95 12.86 4.64
C MET A 1 42.21 12.28 3.48
N LYS A 2 42.91 11.78 2.48
CA LYS A 2 42.19 11.20 1.35
C LYS A 2 41.34 10.01 1.74
N LEU A 3 41.79 9.28 2.74
CA LEU A 3 41.02 8.12 3.17
C LEU A 3 39.66 8.52 3.76
N LYS A 4 39.64 9.63 4.47
CA LYS A 4 38.40 10.08 5.05
C LYS A 4 37.38 10.52 3.98
N ILE A 5 37.88 11.18 2.96
CA ILE A 5 37.03 11.62 1.89
C ILE A 5 36.47 10.42 1.13
N LEU A 6 37.28 9.43 0.90
CA LEU A 6 36.83 8.25 0.21
C LEU A 6 35.81 7.50 1.02
N PHE A 7 35.99 7.40 2.31
CA PHE A 7 35.05 6.73 3.17
C PHE A 7 33.70 7.47 3.20
N PHE A 8 33.73 8.77 3.20
CA PHE A 8 32.54 9.58 3.21
C PHE A 8 31.74 9.40 1.91
N LEU A 9 32.46 9.34 0.80
CA LEU A 9 31.77 9.10 -0.49
C LEU A 9 31.14 7.72 -0.53
N PHE A 10 31.79 6.75 0.07
CA PHE A 10 31.23 5.41 0.11
C PHE A 10 29.93 5.39 0.91
N LEU A 11 29.88 6.11 2.02
CA LEU A 11 28.67 6.18 2.81
C LEU A 11 27.53 6.83 2.06
N ILE A 12 27.81 7.86 1.31
CA ILE A 12 26.80 8.54 0.54
C ILE A 12 26.20 7.58 -0.49
N SER A 13 27.03 6.77 -1.11
CA SER A 13 26.55 5.90 -2.15
C SER A 13 25.62 4.81 -1.61
N THR A 14 25.63 4.53 -0.33
CA THR A 14 24.77 3.49 0.20
C THR A 14 23.37 3.99 0.49
N VAL A 15 23.13 5.27 0.35
CA VAL A 15 21.82 5.82 0.67
C VAL A 15 20.86 5.74 -0.51
N THR A 16 21.38 5.56 -1.70
CA THR A 16 20.53 5.62 -2.86
C THR A 16 19.99 4.29 -3.21
N PHE A 17 18.87 3.91 -2.67
CA PHE A 17 18.26 2.75 -3.20
C PHE A 17 16.77 3.01 -3.21
N SER A 18 16.07 2.53 -4.20
CA SER A 18 14.66 2.79 -4.35
C SER A 18 13.85 1.57 -3.97
N GLN A 19 12.67 1.78 -3.48
CA GLN A 19 11.80 0.70 -3.13
C GLN A 19 11.19 0.11 -4.37
N LYS A 20 11.08 -1.20 -4.43
CA LYS A 20 10.43 -1.87 -5.53
C LYS A 20 8.94 -1.96 -5.33
N VAL A 21 8.47 -1.90 -4.10
CA VAL A 21 7.07 -2.09 -3.79
C VAL A 21 6.56 -0.88 -3.02
N ASN A 22 5.47 -0.30 -3.48
CA ASN A 22 4.84 0.84 -2.82
C ASN A 22 3.34 0.60 -2.71
N VAL A 23 2.71 1.25 -1.77
CA VAL A 23 1.27 1.18 -1.61
C VAL A 23 0.68 2.58 -1.66
N ALA A 24 -0.58 2.66 -2.03
CA ALA A 24 -1.29 3.92 -2.09
C ALA A 24 -2.78 3.67 -1.90
N SER A 25 -3.48 4.68 -1.45
CA SER A 25 -4.93 4.63 -1.33
C SER A 25 -5.48 5.91 -1.94
N ASP A 26 -6.60 5.81 -2.64
CA ASP A 26 -7.17 7.00 -3.26
C ASP A 26 -7.72 7.96 -2.20
N THR A 27 -8.02 7.47 -1.01
CA THR A 27 -8.36 8.32 0.12
C THR A 27 -8.01 7.59 1.39
N THR A 28 -7.79 8.31 2.47
CA THR A 28 -7.59 7.69 3.78
C THR A 28 -8.72 8.04 4.72
N ASN A 29 -9.75 8.73 4.22
CA ASN A 29 -10.92 9.10 5.03
C ASN A 29 -12.18 8.69 4.30
N ILE A 30 -12.94 7.81 4.90
CA ILE A 30 -14.22 7.38 4.34
C ILE A 30 -15.28 7.42 5.42
N ARG A 31 -16.54 7.37 5.00
CA ARG A 31 -17.65 7.16 5.91
C ARG A 31 -18.01 5.68 5.87
N ILE A 32 -18.71 5.24 6.90
CA ILE A 32 -19.12 3.83 6.98
C ILE A 32 -19.83 3.44 5.69
N GLY A 33 -19.38 2.36 5.10
CA GLY A 33 -19.97 1.82 3.88
C GLY A 33 -19.44 2.40 2.58
N GLU A 34 -18.66 3.46 2.64
CA GLU A 34 -18.06 4.01 1.43
C GLU A 34 -16.91 3.12 0.96
N GLN A 35 -16.66 3.15 -0.32
CA GLN A 35 -15.62 2.33 -0.91
C GLN A 35 -14.42 3.17 -1.28
N PHE A 36 -13.26 2.55 -1.26
CA PHE A 36 -12.03 3.22 -1.67
C PHE A 36 -11.11 2.18 -2.34
N LEU A 37 -10.14 2.67 -3.10
CA LEU A 37 -9.20 1.79 -3.79
C LEU A 37 -7.88 1.79 -3.05
N PHE A 38 -7.38 0.60 -2.80
CA PHE A 38 -6.04 0.39 -2.24
C PHE A 38 -5.21 -0.25 -3.34
N GLU A 39 -4.01 0.29 -3.58
CA GLU A 39 -3.15 -0.17 -4.66
C GLU A 39 -1.81 -0.62 -4.13
N ILE A 40 -1.28 -1.67 -4.74
CA ILE A 40 0.09 -2.09 -4.53
C ILE A 40 0.80 -1.94 -5.87
N LEU A 41 1.85 -1.13 -5.88
CA LEU A 41 2.62 -0.88 -7.09
C LEU A 41 3.95 -1.60 -7.00
N VAL A 42 4.31 -2.30 -8.07
CA VAL A 42 5.57 -3.03 -8.13
C VAL A 42 6.35 -2.56 -9.34
N LYS A 43 7.59 -2.16 -9.14
CA LYS A 43 8.43 -1.68 -10.22
C LYS A 43 9.14 -2.84 -10.88
N ASP A 44 8.42 -3.85 -11.27
CA ASP A 44 8.95 -5.02 -11.93
C ASP A 44 7.76 -5.71 -12.59
N THR A 45 7.98 -6.47 -13.62
CA THR A 45 6.89 -7.16 -14.30
C THR A 45 7.09 -8.67 -14.35
N ALA A 46 8.22 -9.17 -13.88
CA ALA A 46 8.52 -10.59 -13.99
C ALA A 46 8.36 -11.32 -12.65
N ASN A 47 7.61 -12.40 -12.69
CA ASN A 47 7.48 -13.30 -11.53
C ASN A 47 7.07 -12.56 -10.26
N VAL A 48 6.00 -11.79 -10.36
CA VAL A 48 5.47 -11.06 -9.22
C VAL A 48 4.21 -11.75 -8.73
N ILE A 49 4.16 -12.03 -7.43
CA ILE A 49 3.01 -12.67 -6.81
C ILE A 49 2.43 -11.74 -5.78
N PHE A 50 1.18 -11.33 -6.01
CA PHE A 50 0.44 -10.49 -5.07
C PHE A 50 -0.43 -11.38 -4.19
N PRO A 51 -0.75 -10.95 -2.96
CA PRO A 51 -1.64 -11.74 -2.12
C PRO A 51 -3.05 -11.72 -2.69
N GLU A 52 -3.72 -12.86 -2.69
CA GLU A 52 -5.11 -12.91 -3.13
C GLU A 52 -5.98 -12.24 -2.10
N LYS A 53 -5.66 -12.39 -0.85
CA LYS A 53 -6.38 -11.76 0.23
C LYS A 53 -5.37 -10.96 1.04
N LEU A 54 -5.79 -9.79 1.49
CA LEU A 54 -4.93 -9.01 2.35
C LEU A 54 -4.91 -9.64 3.74
N GLU A 55 -3.70 -9.77 4.29
CA GLU A 55 -3.53 -10.43 5.57
C GLU A 55 -3.80 -9.50 6.72
N ASN A 56 -4.35 -10.07 7.79
CA ASN A 56 -4.52 -9.35 9.05
C ASN A 56 -5.40 -8.10 8.99
N LEU A 57 -6.34 -8.07 8.07
CA LEU A 57 -7.29 -6.97 8.03
C LEU A 57 -8.25 -7.07 9.20
N THR A 58 -8.54 -5.94 9.84
CA THR A 58 -9.56 -5.87 10.86
C THR A 58 -10.47 -4.71 10.53
N SER A 59 -11.75 -4.96 10.54
CA SER A 59 -12.78 -3.93 10.32
C SER A 59 -12.74 -3.28 8.94
N LEU A 60 -11.84 -3.67 8.08
CA LEU A 60 -11.84 -3.28 6.68
C LEU A 60 -12.03 -4.55 5.86
N GLU A 61 -12.71 -4.45 4.74
CA GLU A 61 -13.03 -5.62 3.92
C GLU A 61 -12.76 -5.34 2.47
N ILE A 62 -12.40 -6.40 1.74
CA ILE A 62 -12.26 -6.31 0.30
C ILE A 62 -13.62 -6.54 -0.33
N VAL A 63 -14.08 -5.57 -1.10
CA VAL A 63 -15.33 -5.69 -1.82
C VAL A 63 -15.08 -6.40 -3.14
N LYS A 64 -13.99 -6.07 -3.80
CA LYS A 64 -13.68 -6.64 -5.10
C LYS A 64 -12.19 -6.68 -5.31
N ASP A 65 -11.73 -7.80 -5.85
CA ASP A 65 -10.33 -8.01 -6.22
C ASP A 65 -10.21 -7.64 -7.68
N ILE A 66 -9.45 -6.62 -7.99
CA ILE A 66 -9.34 -6.10 -9.35
C ILE A 66 -8.12 -6.71 -10.02
N LYS A 67 -8.25 -7.03 -11.29
CA LYS A 67 -7.15 -7.65 -12.03
C LYS A 67 -5.91 -6.77 -12.03
N ILE A 68 -4.75 -7.43 -12.09
CA ILE A 68 -3.49 -6.72 -12.15
C ILE A 68 -3.38 -5.97 -13.46
N ASP A 69 -2.95 -4.74 -13.39
CA ASP A 69 -2.76 -3.89 -14.55
C ASP A 69 -1.27 -3.65 -14.76
N THR A 70 -0.87 -3.53 -16.01
CA THR A 70 0.52 -3.28 -16.35
C THR A 70 0.63 -1.89 -16.97
N PHE A 71 1.52 -1.07 -16.43
CA PHE A 71 1.69 0.28 -16.94
C PHE A 71 3.16 0.66 -16.88
N LYS A 72 3.76 0.90 -18.02
CA LYS A 72 5.16 1.35 -18.12
C LYS A 72 6.12 0.51 -17.27
N ASN A 73 6.13 -0.80 -17.52
CA ASN A 73 7.01 -1.73 -16.82
C ASN A 73 6.76 -1.80 -15.33
N ARG A 74 5.53 -1.50 -14.91
CA ARG A 74 5.13 -1.62 -13.52
C ARG A 74 3.85 -2.42 -13.46
N LEU A 75 3.67 -3.11 -12.36
CA LEU A 75 2.42 -3.82 -12.10
C LEU A 75 1.67 -3.08 -11.00
N ILE A 76 0.36 -2.96 -11.18
CA ILE A 76 -0.49 -2.31 -10.19
C ILE A 76 -1.61 -3.28 -9.85
N LYS A 77 -1.67 -3.67 -8.58
CA LYS A 77 -2.75 -4.51 -8.09
C LYS A 77 -3.68 -3.63 -7.26
N LYS A 78 -4.96 -3.64 -7.59
CA LYS A 78 -5.94 -2.82 -6.89
C LYS A 78 -6.94 -3.67 -6.16
N TYR A 79 -7.40 -3.17 -5.03
CA TYR A 79 -8.45 -3.81 -4.25
C TYR A 79 -9.48 -2.74 -3.92
N LEU A 80 -10.74 -3.03 -4.22
CA LEU A 80 -11.83 -2.14 -3.83
C LEU A 80 -12.22 -2.54 -2.42
N MET A 81 -12.18 -1.59 -1.51
CA MET A 81 -12.33 -1.88 -0.08
C MET A 81 -13.39 -1.01 0.56
N THR A 82 -13.84 -1.42 1.73
CA THR A 82 -14.80 -0.64 2.50
C THR A 82 -14.60 -0.93 3.99
N GLY A 83 -15.28 -0.17 4.83
CA GLY A 83 -15.29 -0.39 6.27
C GLY A 83 -16.69 -0.17 6.80
N PHE A 84 -17.11 -1.03 7.73
CA PHE A 84 -18.43 -0.95 8.32
C PHE A 84 -18.42 -0.56 9.80
N ASP A 85 -17.23 -0.38 10.37
CA ASP A 85 -17.09 0.08 11.75
C ASP A 85 -16.43 1.44 11.75
N SER A 86 -16.84 2.32 12.63
CA SER A 86 -16.16 3.60 12.74
C SER A 86 -14.87 3.45 13.54
N GLY A 87 -13.89 4.25 13.22
CA GLY A 87 -12.61 4.23 13.90
C GLY A 87 -11.46 4.40 12.93
N ALA A 88 -10.28 4.11 13.39
CA ALA A 88 -9.08 4.18 12.57
C ALA A 88 -8.49 2.77 12.47
N PHE A 89 -8.34 2.28 11.25
CA PHE A 89 -7.89 0.91 11.02
C PHE A 89 -6.76 0.90 10.02
N TYR A 90 -5.74 0.09 10.28
CA TYR A 90 -4.64 -0.03 9.34
C TYR A 90 -4.94 -1.08 8.28
N ILE A 91 -4.50 -0.81 7.06
CA ILE A 91 -4.25 -1.88 6.10
C ILE A 91 -2.84 -2.30 6.42
N PRO A 92 -2.62 -3.49 6.98
CA PRO A 92 -1.29 -3.88 7.45
C PRO A 92 -0.32 -4.09 6.31
N SER A 93 0.96 -4.16 6.65
CA SER A 93 1.98 -4.50 5.67
C SER A 93 1.68 -5.84 5.05
N GLN A 94 1.87 -5.95 3.76
CA GLN A 94 1.61 -7.17 3.00
C GLN A 94 2.92 -7.70 2.43
N GLN A 95 2.95 -8.97 2.13
CA GLN A 95 4.14 -9.60 1.58
C GLN A 95 3.94 -9.83 0.09
N ILE A 96 4.85 -9.32 -0.70
CA ILE A 96 4.84 -9.46 -2.15
C ILE A 96 6.08 -10.24 -2.55
N PHE A 97 5.93 -11.22 -3.42
CA PHE A 97 7.08 -11.98 -3.88
C PHE A 97 7.46 -11.53 -5.29
N ILE A 98 8.71 -11.18 -5.47
CA ILE A 98 9.26 -10.81 -6.76
C ILE A 98 10.46 -11.71 -7.00
N LYS A 99 10.37 -12.57 -8.01
CA LYS A 99 11.45 -13.52 -8.33
C LYS A 99 11.87 -14.31 -7.11
N ASN A 100 10.86 -14.82 -6.39
CA ASN A 100 11.06 -15.64 -5.19
C ASN A 100 11.69 -14.90 -4.01
N ARG A 101 11.68 -13.59 -4.03
CA ARG A 101 12.19 -12.79 -2.93
C ARG A 101 11.03 -12.03 -2.32
N ALA A 102 10.94 -12.05 -1.00
CA ALA A 102 9.83 -11.40 -0.30
C ALA A 102 10.10 -9.91 -0.08
N TYR A 103 9.12 -9.10 -0.36
CA TYR A 103 9.16 -7.67 -0.11
C TYR A 103 7.95 -7.31 0.74
N ILE A 104 8.13 -6.41 1.68
CA ILE A 104 7.07 -6.02 2.61
C ILE A 104 6.60 -4.62 2.28
N THR A 105 5.29 -4.43 2.19
CA THR A 105 4.74 -3.10 1.93
C THR A 105 4.61 -2.31 3.22
N ASP A 106 4.44 -1.00 3.11
CA ASP A 106 4.12 -0.18 4.26
C ASP A 106 2.65 -0.37 4.61
N SER A 107 2.28 -0.01 5.82
CA SER A 107 0.87 -0.03 6.23
C SER A 107 0.27 1.34 5.95
N ILE A 108 -1.05 1.40 5.82
CA ILE A 108 -1.77 2.65 5.59
C ILE A 108 -2.92 2.72 6.60
N LEU A 109 -3.08 3.86 7.24
CA LEU A 109 -4.16 4.07 8.19
C LEU A 109 -5.37 4.65 7.47
N ILE A 110 -6.52 4.03 7.68
CA ILE A 110 -7.79 4.48 7.10
C ILE A 110 -8.71 4.92 8.23
N ASN A 111 -9.23 6.12 8.11
CA ASN A 111 -10.18 6.66 9.07
C ASN A 111 -11.60 6.46 8.56
N VAL A 112 -12.44 5.82 9.36
CA VAL A 112 -13.82 5.55 8.98
C VAL A 112 -14.73 6.31 9.94
N ALA A 113 -15.45 7.27 9.38
CA ALA A 113 -16.34 8.11 10.17
C ALA A 113 -17.77 7.60 10.07
N THR A 114 -18.58 7.95 11.03
CA THR A 114 -19.97 7.55 10.98
C THR A 114 -20.70 8.38 9.94
N ILE A 115 -21.78 7.82 9.42
CA ILE A 115 -22.53 8.54 8.41
C ILE A 115 -23.23 9.71 9.00
N ALA A 116 -23.61 9.56 10.21
CA ALA A 116 -24.43 10.56 10.81
C ALA A 116 -23.86 11.92 10.85
N THR A 117 -22.58 11.97 10.71
CA THR A 117 -22.01 13.25 10.86
C THR A 117 -22.43 14.18 9.89
N ASP A 118 -22.77 13.82 8.78
CA ASP A 118 -22.94 14.73 7.85
C ASP A 118 -24.17 15.24 7.75
N THR A 119 -24.95 14.72 8.14
CA THR A 119 -26.08 15.21 7.88
C THR A 119 -26.43 16.27 8.61
N THR A 120 -25.86 16.51 9.44
CA THR A 120 -26.23 17.43 10.14
C THR A 120 -26.05 18.59 9.66
N LYS A 121 -25.97 18.84 9.18
CA LYS A 121 -25.80 19.83 8.83
C LYS A 121 -26.53 20.40 8.34
N GLN A 122 -27.06 20.37 8.41
CA GLN A 122 -27.64 20.91 8.06
C GLN A 122 -27.95 21.59 8.26
#